data_c5c3f155234c6eb2b1e0d760fa830d03
#
_entry.id   c5c3f155234c6eb2b1e0d760fa830d03
#
_cell.length_a   1.000
_cell.length_b   1.000
_cell.length_c   1.000
_cell.angle_alpha   90.00
_cell.angle_beta   90.00
_cell.angle_gamma   90.00
#
_symmetry.space_group_name_H-M   'P 1'
#
loop_
_entity.id
_entity.type
_entity.pdbx_description
1 polymer ?
#
loop_
_entity_poly.entity_id
_entity_poly.type
_entity_poly.pdbx_seq_one_letter_code
_entity_poly.pdbx_strand_id
1 'polypeptide(L)'
;DRRQRQMCIRDSTKCDASLIDVYLKNLQNGAMGAKTFNTNVSGIQFFMKFLEVKGYIKKVPFYASYYLEKQIPVHHNRSVEEDVYMEIIQNLSQFPEHLRMMFLHLWCVGLRISEVCTLKGDAYYIQNGDCWMKVYQVKMKNYKRVPIPVTLYRLMQVYLKKHPTEKEAYIFRNRKGGAFSKSTFMGQMKKYCSQIGIQNGEYIFKSHDYRHTVATNFYEHGVSIQSIRDYLGHTFEEMTMQYIDYMPRKIAKENDAYFEEEENSLLACMQKGEKHG
;
A
#
# COMPACT_ATOMS: atom_id res chain seq x y z
N ASP A 1 -8.28 -11.84 -28.68
CA ASP A 1 -8.74 -12.17 -29.99
C ASP A 1 -10.26 -12.38 -30.02
N ARG A 2 -10.93 -11.88 -31.09
CA ARG A 2 -12.40 -11.82 -31.19
C ARG A 2 -13.04 -13.23 -31.28
N ARG A 3 -12.38 -14.17 -31.93
CA ARG A 3 -12.82 -15.58 -32.05
C ARG A 3 -12.73 -16.31 -30.71
N GLN A 4 -11.66 -16.10 -29.98
CA GLN A 4 -11.46 -16.71 -28.65
C GLN A 4 -12.49 -16.22 -27.63
N ARG A 5 -12.84 -14.91 -27.65
CA ARG A 5 -13.90 -14.36 -26.81
C ARG A 5 -15.29 -14.90 -27.14
N GLN A 6 -15.60 -15.10 -28.42
CA GLN A 6 -16.87 -15.70 -28.84
C GLN A 6 -16.99 -17.19 -28.44
N MET A 7 -15.88 -17.94 -28.51
CA MET A 7 -15.84 -19.34 -28.04
C MET A 7 -16.08 -19.42 -26.53
N CYS A 8 -15.38 -18.57 -25.72
CA CYS A 8 -15.58 -18.53 -24.27
C CYS A 8 -17.02 -18.19 -23.87
N ILE A 9 -17.67 -17.24 -24.56
CA ILE A 9 -19.08 -16.89 -24.30
C ILE A 9 -19.99 -18.05 -24.63
N ARG A 10 -19.79 -18.73 -25.77
CA ARG A 10 -20.61 -19.86 -26.22
C ARG A 10 -20.53 -21.05 -25.26
N ASP A 11 -19.34 -21.32 -24.72
CA ASP A 11 -19.16 -22.43 -23.76
C ASP A 11 -19.74 -22.04 -22.37
N SER A 12 -19.64 -20.77 -21.98
CA SER A 12 -20.19 -20.26 -20.71
C SER A 12 -21.72 -20.31 -20.67
N THR A 13 -22.41 -20.30 -21.82
CA THR A 13 -23.89 -20.44 -21.87
C THR A 13 -24.39 -21.84 -21.51
N LYS A 14 -23.50 -22.84 -21.51
CA LYS A 14 -23.78 -24.23 -21.12
C LYS A 14 -23.48 -24.50 -19.65
N CYS A 15 -22.96 -23.50 -18.91
CA CYS A 15 -22.65 -23.63 -17.50
C CYS A 15 -23.97 -23.72 -16.71
N ASP A 16 -24.19 -24.84 -16.06
CA ASP A 16 -25.24 -25.04 -15.08
C ASP A 16 -24.73 -24.88 -13.64
N ALA A 17 -25.65 -24.96 -12.67
CA ALA A 17 -25.32 -24.81 -11.26
C ALA A 17 -24.33 -25.90 -10.77
N SER A 18 -24.45 -27.12 -11.30
CA SER A 18 -23.62 -28.26 -10.87
C SER A 18 -22.16 -28.08 -11.30
N LEU A 19 -21.94 -27.58 -12.50
CA LEU A 19 -20.60 -27.32 -13.06
C LEU A 19 -19.91 -26.17 -12.29
N ILE A 20 -20.66 -25.13 -11.93
CA ILE A 20 -20.16 -24.05 -11.11
C ILE A 20 -19.83 -24.54 -9.70
N ASP A 21 -20.67 -25.36 -9.10
CA ASP A 21 -20.45 -25.95 -7.77
C ASP A 21 -19.16 -26.79 -7.74
N VAL A 22 -18.96 -27.66 -8.74
CA VAL A 22 -17.72 -28.44 -8.89
C VAL A 22 -16.49 -27.52 -9.03
N TYR A 23 -16.60 -26.47 -9.84
CA TYR A 23 -15.51 -25.51 -10.05
C TYR A 23 -15.16 -24.77 -8.74
N LEU A 24 -16.16 -24.28 -8.01
CA LEU A 24 -15.96 -23.56 -6.76
C LEU A 24 -15.39 -24.48 -5.66
N LYS A 25 -15.85 -25.73 -5.58
CA LYS A 25 -15.28 -26.74 -4.67
C LYS A 25 -13.80 -27.01 -4.98
N ASN A 26 -13.45 -27.12 -6.27
CA ASN A 26 -12.05 -27.28 -6.66
C ASN A 26 -11.19 -26.06 -6.30
N LEU A 27 -11.73 -24.84 -6.41
CA LEU A 27 -11.05 -23.63 -5.97
C LEU A 27 -10.87 -23.58 -4.44
N GLN A 28 -11.86 -24.03 -3.68
CA GLN A 28 -11.81 -24.12 -2.21
C GLN A 28 -10.75 -25.11 -1.72
N ASN A 29 -10.61 -26.24 -2.40
CA ASN A 29 -9.62 -27.28 -2.09
C ASN A 29 -8.18 -26.82 -2.43
N GLY A 30 -8.02 -25.73 -3.18
CA GLY A 30 -6.72 -25.09 -3.43
C GLY A 30 -6.25 -24.29 -2.23
N ALA A 31 -4.94 -24.03 -2.11
CA ALA A 31 -4.32 -23.20 -1.06
C ALA A 31 -4.66 -21.69 -1.23
N MET A 32 -5.92 -21.37 -1.52
CA MET A 32 -6.39 -20.01 -1.81
C MET A 32 -7.01 -19.39 -0.56
N GLY A 33 -6.56 -18.19 -0.18
CA GLY A 33 -7.16 -17.49 0.96
C GLY A 33 -8.58 -17.00 0.67
N ALA A 34 -9.44 -16.96 1.70
CA ALA A 34 -10.86 -16.60 1.62
C ALA A 34 -11.15 -15.32 0.83
N LYS A 35 -10.31 -14.29 0.96
CA LYS A 35 -10.45 -13.03 0.19
C LYS A 35 -10.33 -13.25 -1.32
N THR A 36 -9.37 -14.04 -1.76
CA THR A 36 -9.15 -14.34 -3.18
C THR A 36 -10.27 -15.23 -3.70
N PHE A 37 -10.67 -16.23 -2.93
CA PHE A 37 -11.82 -17.09 -3.23
C PHE A 37 -13.09 -16.26 -3.43
N ASN A 38 -13.45 -15.41 -2.46
CA ASN A 38 -14.63 -14.53 -2.53
C ASN A 38 -14.60 -13.58 -3.75
N THR A 39 -13.40 -13.10 -4.13
CA THR A 39 -13.25 -12.28 -5.34
C THR A 39 -13.55 -13.08 -6.61
N ASN A 40 -13.11 -14.33 -6.69
CA ASN A 40 -13.42 -15.22 -7.82
C ASN A 40 -14.92 -15.52 -7.89
N VAL A 41 -15.55 -15.90 -6.76
CA VAL A 41 -16.99 -16.16 -6.67
C VAL A 41 -17.81 -14.96 -7.16
N SER A 42 -17.49 -13.77 -6.65
CA SER A 42 -18.16 -12.53 -7.05
C SER A 42 -17.94 -12.21 -8.53
N GLY A 43 -16.73 -12.45 -9.05
CA GLY A 43 -16.40 -12.25 -10.45
C GLY A 43 -17.20 -13.18 -11.38
N ILE A 44 -17.37 -14.44 -11.00
CA ILE A 44 -18.21 -15.40 -11.75
C ILE A 44 -19.67 -14.97 -11.75
N GLN A 45 -20.21 -14.57 -10.60
CA GLN A 45 -21.60 -14.08 -10.52
C GLN A 45 -21.79 -12.84 -11.39
N PHE A 46 -20.87 -11.89 -11.35
CA PHE A 46 -20.95 -10.69 -12.18
C PHE A 46 -20.90 -11.03 -13.67
N PHE A 47 -20.05 -11.96 -14.09
CA PHE A 47 -20.00 -12.43 -15.46
C PHE A 47 -21.29 -13.13 -15.89
N MET A 48 -21.83 -14.03 -15.06
CA MET A 48 -23.11 -14.71 -15.36
C MET A 48 -24.26 -13.72 -15.44
N LYS A 49 -24.29 -12.69 -14.58
CA LYS A 49 -25.29 -11.63 -14.65
C LYS A 49 -25.16 -10.80 -15.94
N PHE A 50 -23.95 -10.57 -16.43
CA PHE A 50 -23.74 -9.97 -17.74
C PHE A 50 -24.31 -10.84 -18.86
N LEU A 51 -24.12 -12.16 -18.83
CA LEU A 51 -24.67 -13.09 -19.83
C LEU A 51 -26.22 -13.08 -19.80
N GLU A 52 -26.83 -13.02 -18.62
CA GLU A 52 -28.29 -12.91 -18.45
C GLU A 52 -28.82 -11.59 -19.06
N VAL A 53 -28.22 -10.45 -18.71
CA VAL A 53 -28.60 -9.13 -19.26
C VAL A 53 -28.45 -9.07 -20.77
N LYS A 54 -27.47 -9.78 -21.34
CA LYS A 54 -27.27 -9.86 -22.79
C LYS A 54 -28.15 -10.90 -23.46
N GLY A 55 -28.98 -11.64 -22.73
CA GLY A 55 -29.87 -12.69 -23.28
C GLY A 55 -29.14 -13.97 -23.70
N TYR A 56 -27.89 -14.17 -23.31
CA TYR A 56 -27.14 -15.40 -23.60
C TYR A 56 -27.57 -16.57 -22.71
N ILE A 57 -28.01 -16.28 -21.49
CA ILE A 57 -28.61 -17.25 -20.55
C ILE A 57 -29.93 -16.70 -20.03
N LYS A 58 -30.85 -17.59 -19.64
CA LYS A 58 -32.18 -17.18 -19.13
C LYS A 58 -32.14 -16.65 -17.71
N LYS A 59 -31.27 -17.20 -16.87
CA LYS A 59 -31.14 -16.87 -15.44
C LYS A 59 -29.75 -17.23 -14.96
N VAL A 60 -29.21 -16.45 -14.02
CA VAL A 60 -27.95 -16.80 -13.33
C VAL A 60 -28.16 -18.09 -12.55
N PRO A 61 -27.32 -19.14 -12.76
CA PRO A 61 -27.55 -20.46 -12.20
C PRO A 61 -27.17 -20.61 -10.72
N PHE A 62 -26.58 -19.58 -10.09
CA PHE A 62 -26.14 -19.64 -8.70
C PHE A 62 -26.19 -18.26 -8.04
N TYR A 63 -26.10 -18.24 -6.70
CA TYR A 63 -25.97 -17.03 -5.91
C TYR A 63 -24.63 -17.04 -5.13
N ALA A 64 -23.80 -16.05 -5.36
CA ALA A 64 -22.46 -15.97 -4.72
C ALA A 64 -22.53 -16.01 -3.20
N SER A 65 -23.58 -15.40 -2.58
CA SER A 65 -23.75 -15.34 -1.13
C SER A 65 -23.69 -16.70 -0.42
N TYR A 66 -24.09 -17.79 -1.11
CA TYR A 66 -24.03 -19.15 -0.55
C TYR A 66 -22.64 -19.76 -0.51
N TYR A 67 -21.70 -19.17 -1.26
CA TYR A 67 -20.34 -19.69 -1.39
C TYR A 67 -19.30 -18.82 -0.70
N LEU A 68 -19.68 -17.58 -0.30
CA LEU A 68 -18.71 -16.68 0.32
C LEU A 68 -18.21 -17.21 1.65
N GLU A 69 -16.90 -17.26 1.78
CA GLU A 69 -16.22 -17.63 3.01
C GLU A 69 -16.12 -16.44 3.97
N LYS A 70 -16.23 -16.71 5.28
CA LYS A 70 -16.04 -15.69 6.30
C LYS A 70 -14.60 -15.19 6.26
N GLN A 71 -14.43 -13.89 6.03
CA GLN A 71 -13.13 -13.25 6.15
C GLN A 71 -12.91 -12.86 7.61
N ILE A 72 -11.88 -13.44 8.21
CA ILE A 72 -11.41 -12.99 9.51
C ILE A 72 -10.37 -11.91 9.23
N PRO A 73 -10.60 -10.66 9.64
CA PRO A 73 -9.58 -9.62 9.50
C PRO A 73 -8.37 -9.99 10.35
N VAL A 74 -7.28 -10.37 9.71
CA VAL A 74 -5.99 -10.54 10.38
C VAL A 74 -5.21 -9.25 10.16
N HIS A 75 -4.98 -8.53 11.23
CA HIS A 75 -4.10 -7.37 11.21
C HIS A 75 -2.65 -7.88 11.20
N HIS A 76 -1.97 -7.68 10.10
CA HIS A 76 -0.54 -7.96 9.99
C HIS A 76 0.21 -6.64 10.15
N ASN A 77 1.16 -6.61 11.07
CA ASN A 77 2.14 -5.53 11.11
C ASN A 77 2.89 -5.50 9.77
N ARG A 78 2.84 -4.38 9.06
CA ARG A 78 3.44 -4.19 7.74
C ARG A 78 4.44 -3.05 7.69
N SER A 79 4.59 -2.32 8.78
CA SER A 79 5.63 -1.29 8.86
C SER A 79 7.00 -1.92 8.64
N VAL A 80 7.82 -1.23 7.88
CA VAL A 80 9.21 -1.64 7.69
C VAL A 80 9.96 -1.32 8.97
N GLU A 81 10.63 -2.31 9.55
CA GLU A 81 11.45 -2.14 10.74
C GLU A 81 12.56 -1.10 10.50
N GLU A 82 12.95 -0.39 11.55
CA GLU A 82 13.87 0.72 11.47
C GLU A 82 15.25 0.31 10.95
N ASP A 83 15.76 -0.80 11.43
CA ASP A 83 17.04 -1.36 10.98
C ASP A 83 17.05 -1.64 9.47
N VAL A 84 15.95 -2.17 8.93
CA VAL A 84 15.82 -2.48 7.49
C VAL A 84 15.87 -1.21 6.64
N TYR A 85 15.05 -0.19 6.96
CA TYR A 85 15.06 1.01 6.13
C TYR A 85 16.32 1.84 6.34
N MET A 86 16.93 1.83 7.52
CA MET A 86 18.22 2.47 7.78
C MET A 86 19.34 1.79 6.99
N GLU A 87 19.36 0.47 6.90
CA GLU A 87 20.32 -0.26 6.09
C GLU A 87 20.18 0.10 4.60
N ILE A 88 18.95 0.23 4.07
CA ILE A 88 18.75 0.71 2.70
C ILE A 88 19.25 2.14 2.53
N ILE A 89 18.97 3.04 3.47
CA ILE A 89 19.41 4.44 3.39
C ILE A 89 20.92 4.56 3.40
N GLN A 90 21.61 3.83 4.26
CA GLN A 90 23.07 3.81 4.33
C GLN A 90 23.68 3.31 3.01
N ASN A 91 23.01 2.43 2.32
CA ASN A 91 23.44 1.86 1.05
C ASN A 91 22.82 2.53 -0.20
N LEU A 92 22.12 3.65 -0.05
CA LEU A 92 21.44 4.32 -1.18
C LEU A 92 22.39 4.68 -2.34
N SER A 93 23.67 4.96 -2.07
CA SER A 93 24.69 5.26 -3.09
C SER A 93 24.88 4.12 -4.09
N GLN A 94 24.62 2.88 -3.70
CA GLN A 94 24.77 1.68 -4.53
C GLN A 94 23.56 1.46 -5.47
N PHE A 95 22.46 2.16 -5.24
CA PHE A 95 21.29 2.09 -6.14
C PHE A 95 21.43 3.10 -7.29
N PRO A 96 20.91 2.78 -8.49
CA PRO A 96 20.79 3.75 -9.56
C PRO A 96 20.04 5.02 -9.13
N GLU A 97 20.48 6.18 -9.62
CA GLU A 97 20.00 7.48 -9.16
C GLU A 97 18.46 7.63 -9.23
N HIS A 98 17.84 7.19 -10.30
CA HIS A 98 16.38 7.22 -10.44
C HIS A 98 15.67 6.35 -9.40
N LEU A 99 16.22 5.17 -9.06
CA LEU A 99 15.65 4.31 -8.03
C LEU A 99 15.76 4.95 -6.63
N ARG A 100 16.90 5.60 -6.34
CA ARG A 100 17.08 6.35 -5.10
C ARG A 100 16.02 7.43 -4.94
N MET A 101 15.84 8.24 -5.97
CA MET A 101 14.84 9.32 -5.94
C MET A 101 13.43 8.75 -5.81
N MET A 102 13.06 7.71 -6.54
CA MET A 102 11.76 7.05 -6.40
C MET A 102 11.56 6.46 -5.00
N PHE A 103 12.56 5.80 -4.44
CA PHE A 103 12.52 5.25 -3.09
C PHE A 103 12.29 6.33 -2.03
N LEU A 104 13.00 7.46 -2.11
CA LEU A 104 12.82 8.56 -1.15
C LEU A 104 11.37 9.08 -1.11
N HIS A 105 10.64 9.06 -2.22
CA HIS A 105 9.21 9.42 -2.21
C HIS A 105 8.34 8.42 -1.46
N LEU A 106 8.69 7.14 -1.52
CA LEU A 106 8.00 6.11 -0.74
C LEU A 106 8.30 6.27 0.75
N TRP A 107 9.56 6.48 1.09
CA TRP A 107 10.04 6.55 2.47
C TRP A 107 9.66 7.87 3.17
N CYS A 108 9.85 9.03 2.52
CA CYS A 108 9.57 10.33 3.15
C CYS A 108 8.09 10.74 3.11
N VAL A 109 7.34 10.30 2.10
CA VAL A 109 5.99 10.83 1.80
C VAL A 109 4.92 9.74 1.82
N GLY A 110 5.30 8.48 1.77
CA GLY A 110 4.34 7.38 1.74
C GLY A 110 3.51 7.30 0.45
N LEU A 111 4.03 7.81 -0.69
CA LEU A 111 3.31 7.74 -1.95
C LEU A 111 3.11 6.29 -2.41
N ARG A 112 2.04 6.04 -3.16
CA ARG A 112 1.93 4.79 -3.92
C ARG A 112 2.94 4.80 -5.05
N ILE A 113 3.57 3.66 -5.34
CA ILE A 113 4.55 3.58 -6.44
C ILE A 113 3.97 4.03 -7.79
N SER A 114 2.69 3.80 -8.04
CA SER A 114 2.02 4.32 -9.25
C SER A 114 1.97 5.85 -9.29
N GLU A 115 1.85 6.50 -8.14
CA GLU A 115 1.86 7.95 -8.02
C GLU A 115 3.28 8.49 -8.29
N VAL A 116 4.31 7.83 -7.73
CA VAL A 116 5.73 8.19 -8.01
C VAL A 116 6.07 8.04 -9.49
N CYS A 117 5.65 6.93 -10.12
CA CYS A 117 5.91 6.69 -11.54
C CYS A 117 5.29 7.76 -12.46
N THR A 118 4.23 8.43 -12.02
CA THR A 118 3.50 9.43 -12.82
C THR A 118 3.79 10.88 -12.45
N LEU A 119 4.82 11.14 -11.63
CA LEU A 119 5.27 12.50 -11.31
C LEU A 119 5.74 13.22 -12.57
N LYS A 120 5.29 14.46 -12.74
CA LYS A 120 5.61 15.32 -13.88
C LYS A 120 6.60 16.40 -13.51
N GLY A 121 7.21 17.05 -14.52
CA GLY A 121 8.23 18.07 -14.33
C GLY A 121 7.77 19.28 -13.51
N ASP A 122 6.48 19.58 -13.47
CA ASP A 122 5.86 20.64 -12.67
C ASP A 122 5.41 20.18 -11.26
N ALA A 123 5.79 18.97 -10.84
CA ALA A 123 5.28 18.40 -9.61
C ALA A 123 5.69 19.16 -8.34
N TYR A 124 6.87 19.78 -8.31
CA TYR A 124 7.44 20.42 -7.10
C TYR A 124 7.35 21.92 -7.16
N TYR A 125 6.83 22.51 -6.07
CA TYR A 125 6.69 23.96 -5.95
C TYR A 125 6.79 24.41 -4.49
N ILE A 126 7.01 25.72 -4.30
CA ILE A 126 6.98 26.36 -2.98
C ILE A 126 5.69 27.20 -2.89
N GLN A 127 4.99 27.08 -1.79
CA GLN A 127 3.81 27.90 -1.48
C GLN A 127 3.87 28.31 0.00
N ASN A 128 3.76 29.60 0.27
CA ASN A 128 3.82 30.18 1.62
C ASN A 128 5.06 29.77 2.44
N GLY A 129 6.20 29.59 1.77
CA GLY A 129 7.45 29.15 2.41
C GLY A 129 7.60 27.63 2.55
N ASP A 130 6.54 26.87 2.37
CA ASP A 130 6.56 25.41 2.47
C ASP A 130 6.79 24.74 1.12
N CYS A 131 7.42 23.57 1.16
CA CYS A 131 7.65 22.73 -0.02
C CYS A 131 6.48 21.79 -0.24
N TRP A 132 5.95 21.81 -1.45
CA TRP A 132 4.77 21.04 -1.85
C TRP A 132 5.04 20.20 -3.09
N MET A 133 4.24 19.15 -3.21
CA MET A 133 4.23 18.30 -4.38
C MET A 133 2.80 18.06 -4.89
N LYS A 134 2.61 18.24 -6.20
CA LYS A 134 1.39 17.92 -6.93
C LYS A 134 1.47 16.47 -7.43
N VAL A 135 0.55 15.63 -7.01
CA VAL A 135 0.56 14.19 -7.26
C VAL A 135 -0.72 13.77 -7.96
N TYR A 136 -0.60 13.06 -9.08
CA TYR A 136 -1.76 12.46 -9.74
C TYR A 136 -2.12 11.12 -9.10
N GLN A 137 -3.32 11.02 -8.55
CA GLN A 137 -3.86 9.79 -7.98
C GLN A 137 -4.48 8.93 -9.09
N VAL A 138 -3.72 7.97 -9.60
CA VAL A 138 -4.14 7.11 -10.73
C VAL A 138 -5.47 6.40 -10.47
N LYS A 139 -5.69 5.93 -9.23
CA LYS A 139 -6.92 5.22 -8.86
C LYS A 139 -8.14 6.14 -8.79
N MET A 140 -7.96 7.36 -8.30
CA MET A 140 -9.04 8.35 -8.08
C MET A 140 -9.21 9.30 -9.28
N LYS A 141 -8.30 9.25 -10.25
CA LYS A 141 -8.26 10.12 -11.46
C LYS A 141 -8.30 11.62 -11.13
N ASN A 142 -7.67 12.02 -10.03
CA ASN A 142 -7.59 13.42 -9.59
C ASN A 142 -6.18 13.77 -9.13
N TYR A 143 -5.92 15.06 -8.92
CA TYR A 143 -4.68 15.56 -8.33
C TYR A 143 -4.87 15.83 -6.85
N LYS A 144 -3.87 15.48 -6.06
CA LYS A 144 -3.72 15.93 -4.66
C LYS A 144 -2.43 16.76 -4.53
N ARG A 145 -2.40 17.61 -3.51
CA ARG A 145 -1.23 18.36 -3.09
C ARG A 145 -0.79 17.83 -1.74
N VAL A 146 0.50 17.55 -1.60
CA VAL A 146 1.07 17.02 -0.34
C VAL A 146 2.27 17.86 0.05
N PRO A 147 2.38 18.29 1.32
CA PRO A 147 3.60 18.88 1.83
C PRO A 147 4.71 17.84 1.86
N ILE A 148 5.93 18.26 1.54
CA ILE A 148 7.09 17.38 1.50
C ILE A 148 8.24 17.97 2.29
N PRO A 149 9.17 17.14 2.83
CA PRO A 149 10.36 17.63 3.48
C PRO A 149 11.22 18.50 2.56
N VAL A 150 11.74 19.59 3.08
CA VAL A 150 12.64 20.52 2.35
C VAL A 150 13.84 19.77 1.75
N THR A 151 14.36 18.79 2.45
CA THR A 151 15.48 17.97 1.96
C THR A 151 15.09 17.21 0.69
N LEU A 152 13.92 16.57 0.66
CA LEU A 152 13.45 15.89 -0.55
C LEU A 152 13.25 16.87 -1.70
N TYR A 153 12.66 18.04 -1.43
CA TYR A 153 12.51 19.11 -2.43
C TYR A 153 13.87 19.50 -3.04
N ARG A 154 14.87 19.79 -2.19
CA ARG A 154 16.23 20.16 -2.65
C ARG A 154 16.89 19.05 -3.48
N LEU A 155 16.80 17.80 -3.05
CA LEU A 155 17.32 16.66 -3.80
C LEU A 155 16.67 16.55 -5.18
N MET A 156 15.36 16.75 -5.25
CA MET A 156 14.64 16.71 -6.52
C MET A 156 14.98 17.91 -7.43
N GLN A 157 15.25 19.10 -6.87
CA GLN A 157 15.75 20.23 -7.66
C GLN A 157 17.14 19.93 -8.29
N VAL A 158 18.04 19.28 -7.53
CA VAL A 158 19.34 18.84 -8.06
C VAL A 158 19.14 17.76 -9.14
N TYR A 159 18.29 16.79 -8.90
CA TYR A 159 17.96 15.74 -9.87
C TYR A 159 17.39 16.32 -11.17
N LEU A 160 16.44 17.26 -11.10
CA LEU A 160 15.81 17.90 -12.26
C LEU A 160 16.77 18.81 -13.04
N LYS A 161 17.75 19.45 -12.37
CA LYS A 161 18.83 20.19 -13.07
C LYS A 161 19.69 19.25 -13.88
N LYS A 162 19.99 18.05 -13.36
CA LYS A 162 20.78 17.04 -14.06
C LYS A 162 20.00 16.31 -15.16
N HIS A 163 18.68 16.16 -14.95
CA HIS A 163 17.76 15.49 -15.87
C HIS A 163 16.61 16.43 -16.26
N PRO A 164 16.85 17.45 -17.11
CA PRO A 164 15.84 18.41 -17.48
C PRO A 164 14.56 17.74 -17.97
N THR A 165 13.42 18.16 -17.42
CA THR A 165 12.13 17.56 -17.69
C THR A 165 11.10 18.65 -17.95
N GLU A 166 10.43 18.58 -19.08
CA GLU A 166 9.34 19.49 -19.41
C GLU A 166 8.18 19.34 -18.42
N LYS A 167 7.38 20.39 -18.26
CA LYS A 167 6.29 20.45 -17.28
C LYS A 167 5.35 19.25 -17.34
N GLU A 168 4.94 18.86 -18.55
CA GLU A 168 3.99 17.77 -18.75
C GLU A 168 4.66 16.39 -18.94
N ALA A 169 5.99 16.34 -19.05
CA ALA A 169 6.72 15.09 -19.18
C ALA A 169 6.88 14.40 -17.83
N TYR A 170 6.99 13.09 -17.85
CA TYR A 170 7.27 12.31 -16.64
C TYR A 170 8.73 12.49 -16.19
N ILE A 171 8.94 12.65 -14.88
CA ILE A 171 10.29 12.76 -14.30
C ILE A 171 11.01 11.42 -14.43
N PHE A 172 10.34 10.35 -14.05
CA PHE A 172 10.85 8.99 -14.16
C PHE A 172 10.29 8.35 -15.43
N ARG A 173 11.17 8.19 -16.42
CA ARG A 173 10.78 7.77 -17.79
C ARG A 173 11.29 6.37 -18.11
N ASN A 174 10.50 5.65 -18.88
CA ASN A 174 10.97 4.44 -19.55
C ASN A 174 11.73 4.82 -20.85
N ARG A 175 12.32 3.82 -21.52
CA ARG A 175 13.09 4.02 -22.76
C ARG A 175 12.28 4.67 -23.91
N LYS A 176 10.94 4.61 -23.87
CA LYS A 176 10.04 5.18 -24.86
C LYS A 176 9.52 6.58 -24.48
N GLY A 177 10.03 7.18 -23.39
CA GLY A 177 9.60 8.49 -22.90
C GLY A 177 8.30 8.47 -22.05
N GLY A 178 7.62 7.34 -21.93
CA GLY A 178 6.45 7.17 -21.07
C GLY A 178 6.83 7.02 -19.59
N ALA A 179 5.81 6.97 -18.71
CA ALA A 179 6.02 6.76 -17.27
C ALA A 179 6.83 5.50 -16.99
N PHE A 180 7.67 5.55 -15.96
CA PHE A 180 8.40 4.37 -15.48
C PHE A 180 7.42 3.29 -14.98
N SER A 181 7.74 2.03 -15.25
CA SER A 181 6.82 0.94 -14.90
C SER A 181 6.93 0.55 -13.42
N LYS A 182 5.78 0.43 -12.74
CA LYS A 182 5.69 -0.10 -11.38
C LYS A 182 6.37 -1.47 -11.25
N SER A 183 6.13 -2.38 -12.20
CA SER A 183 6.73 -3.72 -12.17
C SER A 183 8.24 -3.69 -12.33
N THR A 184 8.75 -2.81 -13.21
CA THR A 184 10.18 -2.60 -13.41
C THR A 184 10.82 -2.05 -12.14
N PHE A 185 10.23 -1.04 -11.51
CA PHE A 185 10.70 -0.51 -10.23
C PHE A 185 10.78 -1.60 -9.16
N MET A 186 9.69 -2.34 -8.97
CA MET A 186 9.62 -3.41 -7.97
C MET A 186 10.66 -4.51 -8.21
N GLY A 187 10.84 -4.92 -9.47
CA GLY A 187 11.85 -5.91 -9.85
C GLY A 187 13.28 -5.42 -9.60
N GLN A 188 13.57 -4.17 -9.96
CA GLN A 188 14.87 -3.57 -9.73
C GLN A 188 15.17 -3.39 -8.24
N MET A 189 14.23 -2.85 -7.45
CA MET A 189 14.43 -2.69 -6.00
C MET A 189 14.70 -4.03 -5.31
N LYS A 190 13.93 -5.07 -5.61
CA LYS A 190 14.18 -6.43 -5.07
C LYS A 190 15.57 -6.93 -5.43
N LYS A 191 15.95 -6.78 -6.70
CA LYS A 191 17.29 -7.19 -7.18
C LYS A 191 18.40 -6.46 -6.44
N TYR A 192 18.32 -5.13 -6.32
CA TYR A 192 19.36 -4.35 -5.67
C TYR A 192 19.42 -4.62 -4.15
N CYS A 193 18.27 -4.72 -3.47
CA CYS A 193 18.26 -5.08 -2.04
C CYS A 193 18.93 -6.44 -1.81
N SER A 194 18.66 -7.43 -2.64
CA SER A 194 19.30 -8.74 -2.55
C SER A 194 20.79 -8.69 -2.88
N GLN A 195 21.21 -7.94 -3.93
CA GLN A 195 22.62 -7.81 -4.33
C GLN A 195 23.48 -7.07 -3.30
N ILE A 196 22.90 -6.07 -2.63
CA ILE A 196 23.57 -5.29 -1.58
C ILE A 196 23.64 -6.09 -0.28
N GLY A 197 22.75 -7.09 -0.11
CA GLY A 197 22.69 -7.93 1.07
C GLY A 197 21.82 -7.38 2.19
N ILE A 198 20.84 -6.53 1.89
CA ILE A 198 19.90 -5.99 2.88
C ILE A 198 19.28 -7.16 3.67
N GLN A 199 19.39 -7.11 5.01
CA GLN A 199 19.00 -8.20 5.94
C GLN A 199 19.61 -9.55 5.49
N ASN A 200 20.91 -9.57 5.24
CA ASN A 200 21.64 -10.74 4.73
C ASN A 200 21.09 -11.29 3.39
N GLY A 201 20.39 -10.46 2.61
CA GLY A 201 19.81 -10.81 1.32
C GLY A 201 18.40 -11.42 1.42
N GLU A 202 17.84 -11.57 2.61
CA GLU A 202 16.49 -12.14 2.84
C GLU A 202 15.36 -11.12 2.68
N TYR A 203 15.68 -9.82 2.73
CA TYR A 203 14.66 -8.78 2.64
C TYR A 203 13.99 -8.72 1.28
N ILE A 204 12.67 -8.86 1.28
CA ILE A 204 11.84 -8.73 0.08
C ILE A 204 11.17 -7.36 0.05
N PHE A 205 11.70 -6.46 -0.77
CA PHE A 205 11.18 -5.11 -0.93
C PHE A 205 9.69 -5.08 -1.35
N LYS A 206 8.88 -4.34 -0.59
CA LYS A 206 7.47 -4.09 -0.88
C LYS A 206 7.17 -2.61 -0.73
N SER A 207 6.91 -1.91 -1.83
CA SER A 207 6.71 -0.45 -1.84
C SER A 207 5.53 0.01 -0.97
N HIS A 208 4.54 -0.86 -0.72
CA HIS A 208 3.36 -0.51 0.05
C HIS A 208 3.62 -0.47 1.56
N ASP A 209 4.61 -1.25 2.01
CA ASP A 209 4.98 -1.33 3.41
C ASP A 209 5.55 0.02 3.92
N TYR A 210 6.26 0.78 3.06
CA TYR A 210 6.72 2.15 3.38
C TYR A 210 5.57 3.12 3.62
N ARG A 211 4.45 2.94 2.94
CA ARG A 211 3.26 3.75 3.17
C ARG A 211 2.60 3.41 4.51
N HIS A 212 2.64 2.14 4.93
CA HIS A 212 2.25 1.73 6.28
C HIS A 212 3.17 2.37 7.31
N THR A 213 4.48 2.31 7.11
CA THR A 213 5.48 2.94 8.00
C THR A 213 5.20 4.43 8.18
N VAL A 214 4.98 5.18 7.10
CA VAL A 214 4.68 6.62 7.18
C VAL A 214 3.38 6.89 7.94
N ALA A 215 2.32 6.09 7.68
CA ALA A 215 1.05 6.23 8.37
C ALA A 215 1.18 5.96 9.88
N THR A 216 1.88 4.88 10.23
CA THR A 216 2.13 4.48 11.62
C THR A 216 2.97 5.53 12.34
N ASN A 217 4.07 6.01 11.71
CA ASN A 217 4.90 7.06 12.29
C ASN A 217 4.13 8.36 12.53
N PHE A 218 3.28 8.80 11.61
CA PHE A 218 2.45 9.98 11.82
C PHE A 218 1.49 9.79 13.00
N TYR A 219 0.85 8.63 13.09
CA TYR A 219 -0.05 8.32 14.20
C TYR A 219 0.67 8.29 15.54
N GLU A 220 1.86 7.70 15.60
CA GLU A 220 2.71 7.67 16.79
C GLU A 220 3.16 9.06 17.27
N HIS A 221 3.32 9.99 16.34
CA HIS A 221 3.64 11.40 16.65
C HIS A 221 2.39 12.24 16.88
N GLY A 222 1.24 11.63 17.14
CA GLY A 222 0.01 12.31 17.53
C GLY A 222 -0.77 12.97 16.39
N VAL A 223 -0.44 12.67 15.12
CA VAL A 223 -1.22 13.17 13.99
C VAL A 223 -2.57 12.43 13.94
N SER A 224 -3.67 13.18 13.85
CA SER A 224 -5.01 12.59 13.82
C SER A 224 -5.21 11.67 12.62
N ILE A 225 -6.01 10.60 12.80
CA ILE A 225 -6.35 9.65 11.72
C ILE A 225 -6.96 10.38 10.53
N GLN A 226 -7.77 11.40 10.76
CA GLN A 226 -8.37 12.22 9.71
C GLN A 226 -7.30 12.95 8.89
N SER A 227 -6.31 13.56 9.53
CA SER A 227 -5.20 14.23 8.84
C SER A 227 -4.34 13.25 8.05
N ILE A 228 -4.08 12.06 8.61
CA ILE A 228 -3.36 10.98 7.93
C ILE A 228 -4.15 10.50 6.71
N ARG A 229 -5.48 10.31 6.86
CA ARG A 229 -6.38 9.95 5.75
C ARG A 229 -6.26 10.93 4.59
N ASP A 230 -6.38 12.22 4.90
CA ASP A 230 -6.35 13.29 3.90
C ASP A 230 -4.97 13.41 3.24
N TYR A 231 -3.91 13.33 4.02
CA TYR A 231 -2.53 13.31 3.54
C TYR A 231 -2.26 12.14 2.59
N LEU A 232 -2.66 10.94 2.99
CA LEU A 232 -2.49 9.74 2.15
C LEU A 232 -3.49 9.70 0.97
N GLY A 233 -4.60 10.45 1.04
CA GLY A 233 -5.66 10.44 0.03
C GLY A 233 -6.44 9.12 0.06
N HIS A 234 -6.90 8.72 1.24
CA HIS A 234 -7.83 7.63 1.43
C HIS A 234 -9.27 8.16 1.41
N THR A 235 -10.20 7.40 0.83
CA THR A 235 -11.61 7.79 0.74
C THR A 235 -12.32 7.70 2.09
N PHE A 236 -11.95 6.70 2.90
CA PHE A 236 -12.58 6.42 4.19
C PHE A 236 -11.52 6.23 5.29
N GLU A 237 -11.87 6.51 6.53
CA GLU A 237 -10.96 6.37 7.68
C GLU A 237 -10.57 4.91 7.94
N GLU A 238 -11.49 3.97 7.73
CA GLU A 238 -11.23 2.54 7.86
C GLU A 238 -10.09 2.07 6.95
N MET A 239 -9.92 2.73 5.80
CA MET A 239 -8.76 2.47 4.94
C MET A 239 -7.45 2.95 5.57
N THR A 240 -7.50 4.03 6.35
CA THR A 240 -6.32 4.56 7.06
C THR A 240 -5.99 3.69 8.26
N MET A 241 -6.99 3.26 9.01
CA MET A 241 -6.82 2.35 10.14
C MET A 241 -6.11 1.04 9.76
N GLN A 242 -6.34 0.53 8.54
CA GLN A 242 -5.64 -0.64 8.03
C GLN A 242 -4.14 -0.42 7.76
N TYR A 243 -3.69 0.85 7.73
CA TYR A 243 -2.28 1.21 7.53
C TYR A 243 -1.56 1.53 8.83
N ILE A 244 -2.29 1.69 9.93
CA ILE A 244 -1.70 1.94 11.24
C ILE A 244 -1.54 0.59 11.92
N ASP A 245 -0.31 0.20 12.13
CA ASP A 245 0.00 -1.05 12.80
C ASP A 245 -0.20 -0.92 14.31
N TYR A 246 -0.72 -1.97 14.92
CA TYR A 246 -0.82 -2.05 16.36
C TYR A 246 0.57 -2.29 16.96
N MET A 247 0.98 -1.42 17.86
CA MET A 247 2.32 -1.43 18.46
C MET A 247 2.27 -1.85 19.95
N PRO A 248 2.12 -3.14 20.25
CA PRO A 248 2.03 -3.60 21.63
C PRO A 248 3.27 -3.24 22.47
N ARG A 249 4.46 -3.21 21.85
CA ARG A 249 5.72 -2.83 22.55
C ARG A 249 5.72 -1.36 22.98
N LYS A 250 5.14 -0.45 22.17
CA LYS A 250 5.05 0.97 22.52
C LYS A 250 4.09 1.17 23.68
N ILE A 251 2.92 0.50 23.63
CA ILE A 251 1.94 0.56 24.71
C ILE A 251 2.54 0.00 26.00
N ALA A 252 3.28 -1.12 25.93
CA ALA A 252 3.97 -1.67 27.08
C ALA A 252 4.99 -0.66 27.65
N LYS A 253 5.81 -0.06 26.79
CA LYS A 253 6.81 0.95 27.21
C LYS A 253 6.17 2.19 27.83
N GLU A 254 5.07 2.68 27.26
CA GLU A 254 4.32 3.84 27.80
C GLU A 254 3.65 3.47 29.14
N ASN A 255 3.12 2.25 29.27
CA ASN A 255 2.61 1.73 30.54
C ASN A 255 3.72 1.62 31.58
N ASP A 256 4.86 1.05 31.21
CA ASP A 256 6.00 0.92 32.13
C ASP A 256 6.46 2.29 32.58
N ALA A 257 6.63 3.26 31.65
CA ALA A 257 7.01 4.62 31.98
C ALA A 257 5.99 5.31 32.90
N TYR A 258 4.68 5.14 32.65
CA TYR A 258 3.62 5.69 33.50
C TYR A 258 3.66 5.16 34.92
N PHE A 259 3.91 3.86 35.09
CA PHE A 259 4.00 3.23 36.42
C PHE A 259 5.39 3.34 37.08
N GLU A 260 6.42 3.80 36.37
CA GLU A 260 7.72 4.16 36.89
C GLU A 260 7.74 5.58 37.50
N GLU A 261 6.78 6.47 37.13
CA GLU A 261 6.63 7.77 37.78
C GLU A 261 6.32 7.60 39.27
N GLU A 262 6.99 8.40 40.13
CA GLU A 262 6.88 8.28 41.59
C GLU A 262 5.42 8.30 42.09
N GLU A 263 4.56 9.13 41.46
CA GLU A 263 3.17 9.30 41.85
C GLU A 263 2.27 8.08 41.43
N ASN A 264 2.64 7.39 40.37
CA ASN A 264 1.88 6.29 39.76
C ASN A 264 2.50 4.91 40.05
N SER A 265 3.61 4.87 40.78
CA SER A 265 4.31 3.62 41.07
C SER A 265 3.39 2.61 41.77
N LEU A 266 3.29 1.40 41.18
CA LEU A 266 2.55 0.28 41.80
C LEU A 266 3.04 -0.01 43.21
N LEU A 267 4.35 0.11 43.49
CA LEU A 267 4.93 -0.02 44.80
C LEU A 267 4.45 1.07 45.77
N ALA A 268 4.37 2.34 45.34
CA ALA A 268 3.85 3.42 46.14
C ALA A 268 2.35 3.27 46.42
N CYS A 269 1.57 2.77 45.46
CA CYS A 269 0.14 2.45 45.66
C CYS A 269 -0.06 1.33 46.66
N MET A 270 0.76 0.28 46.62
CA MET A 270 0.71 -0.83 47.58
C MET A 270 1.08 -0.39 49.00
N GLN A 271 2.12 0.44 49.15
CA GLN A 271 2.53 0.97 50.44
C GLN A 271 1.50 1.95 51.08
N LYS A 272 0.74 2.69 50.27
CA LYS A 272 -0.37 3.53 50.74
C LYS A 272 -1.55 2.68 51.23
N GLY A 273 -1.80 1.51 50.64
CA GLY A 273 -2.85 0.59 51.05
C GLY A 273 -2.59 -0.07 52.43
N GLU A 274 -1.33 -0.34 52.77
CA GLU A 274 -0.95 -0.94 54.08
C GLU A 274 -1.03 0.03 55.26
N LYS A 275 -1.08 1.35 55.04
CA LYS A 275 -1.19 2.37 56.11
C LYS A 275 -2.62 2.69 56.53
N HIS A 276 -3.62 2.07 55.93
CA HIS A 276 -5.04 2.27 56.22
C HIS A 276 -5.77 0.97 56.57
N GLY A 277 -5.03 -0.11 56.94
CA GLY A 277 -5.56 -1.37 57.45
C GLY A 277 -5.45 -1.51 58.98
#